data_e822c72e5baea5e452143d29da01494f
#
_entry.id   e822c72e5baea5e452143d29da01494f
#
_cell.length_a   1.000
_cell.length_b   1.000
_cell.length_c   1.000
_cell.angle_alpha   90.00
_cell.angle_beta   90.00
_cell.angle_gamma   90.00
#
_symmetry.space_group_name_H-M   'P 1'
#
loop_
_entity.id
_entity.type
_entity.pdbx_description
1 polymer ?
#
loop_
_entity_poly.entity_id
_entity_poly.type
_entity_poly.pdbx_seq_one_letter_code
_entity_poly.pdbx_strand_id
1 'polypeptide(L)'
;MKKITVVCLALCSFLFGGDLFSVKAQILEKFTLPTPWTEEALKAEIPLPEYPRPQMVRSEWLNLNGIWDYMGGKDLLDPVTATTPPAFPAKVEKIRVPYPPESELSGIARGGDTCLWYKRSFSVPQAWKGRHVLLNFGAVDRISSVFVNGKKVGTHTGGYDAFSLNITDYLKSGENVLVVGAYDPNDGRAASGKNGSRGDYIFTSGIWQTVWLEPVEKQYISQIKLVPDLKNNRLEVIAYTEDKELKVTAIADNGTSEVARTEGNSNMSFYLPIRKPRLWSPDDPFLYGLKLQLKDRKGEIIDEVSSYFGMRSVSMGKVDGVLRPLLNGEFVFHIGLLDQGYWPDGAFTAPTDKALLYDIELAKRAGFNVIRKHIKVEPQRWYYHCDRLGLMVWQDMPNLWEPDGEDSVAVRKQFRDELKVMIDQHVSSPSIVMWVPFNENWGAFEATDITAWVKKYDPNRWVNGMSGYNYAPGY
;
A
#
# COMPACT_ATOMS: atom_id res chain seq x y z
N MET A 1 12.64 -17.52 69.92
CA MET A 1 12.65 -18.32 68.65
C MET A 1 11.47 -17.89 67.78
N LYS A 2 11.68 -17.01 66.83
CA LYS A 2 10.78 -16.62 65.74
C LYS A 2 11.32 -15.31 65.11
N LYS A 3 12.36 -15.36 64.35
CA LYS A 3 12.81 -14.27 63.46
C LYS A 3 13.96 -14.77 62.61
N ILE A 4 13.72 -15.70 61.70
CA ILE A 4 14.62 -16.04 60.57
C ILE A 4 13.77 -16.87 59.60
N THR A 5 12.88 -16.29 58.79
CA THR A 5 12.29 -16.97 57.60
C THR A 5 11.60 -15.96 56.68
N VAL A 6 12.02 -14.70 56.63
CA VAL A 6 11.44 -13.73 55.68
C VAL A 6 12.48 -13.11 54.71
N VAL A 7 13.75 -13.44 54.81
CA VAL A 7 14.81 -12.78 54.01
C VAL A 7 15.20 -13.53 52.75
N CYS A 8 14.80 -14.80 52.54
CA CYS A 8 15.21 -15.60 51.39
C CYS A 8 14.25 -15.57 50.15
N LEU A 9 13.04 -15.01 50.27
CA LEU A 9 12.13 -14.89 49.13
C LEU A 9 12.20 -13.58 48.37
N ALA A 10 12.90 -12.56 48.88
CA ALA A 10 13.05 -11.25 48.25
C ALA A 10 14.29 -11.14 47.35
N LEU A 11 15.23 -12.12 47.42
CA LEU A 11 16.45 -12.09 46.58
C LEU A 11 16.34 -12.83 45.25
N CYS A 12 15.35 -13.72 45.06
CA CYS A 12 15.17 -14.39 43.77
C CYS A 12 14.34 -13.59 42.72
N SER A 13 13.59 -12.58 43.15
CA SER A 13 12.83 -11.73 42.24
C SER A 13 13.61 -10.55 41.62
N PHE A 14 14.82 -10.28 42.13
CA PHE A 14 15.65 -9.19 41.62
C PHE A 14 16.67 -9.59 40.55
N LEU A 15 16.93 -10.89 40.34
CA LEU A 15 17.92 -11.35 39.38
C LEU A 15 17.33 -11.65 37.97
N PHE A 16 16.01 -11.82 37.83
CA PHE A 16 15.39 -12.01 36.53
C PHE A 16 14.67 -10.75 35.97
N GLY A 17 14.41 -9.75 36.80
CA GLY A 17 13.81 -8.49 36.36
C GLY A 17 14.83 -7.43 35.88
N GLY A 18 16.07 -7.52 36.36
CA GLY A 18 17.10 -6.53 36.05
C GLY A 18 17.64 -6.64 34.61
N ASP A 19 17.80 -7.85 34.11
CA ASP A 19 18.38 -8.06 32.77
C ASP A 19 17.38 -7.72 31.65
N LEU A 20 16.10 -7.99 31.85
CA LEU A 20 15.05 -7.63 30.87
C LEU A 20 14.83 -6.11 30.78
N PHE A 21 14.89 -5.40 31.90
CA PHE A 21 14.84 -3.93 31.92
C PHE A 21 16.10 -3.30 31.35
N SER A 22 17.27 -3.87 31.61
CA SER A 22 18.56 -3.39 31.07
C SER A 22 18.66 -3.59 29.55
N VAL A 23 18.24 -4.75 29.04
CA VAL A 23 18.22 -5.02 27.60
C VAL A 23 17.18 -4.13 26.88
N LYS A 24 16.03 -3.91 27.50
CA LYS A 24 14.99 -3.02 26.95
C LYS A 24 15.47 -1.57 26.87
N ALA A 25 16.10 -1.07 27.93
CA ALA A 25 16.71 0.26 27.96
C ALA A 25 17.81 0.39 26.89
N GLN A 26 18.72 -0.59 26.76
CA GLN A 26 19.81 -0.57 25.78
C GLN A 26 19.34 -0.59 24.32
N ILE A 27 18.23 -1.28 24.01
CA ILE A 27 17.67 -1.29 22.66
C ILE A 27 17.07 0.07 22.32
N LEU A 28 16.33 0.69 23.26
CA LEU A 28 15.65 1.98 23.05
C LEU A 28 16.62 3.17 23.05
N GLU A 29 17.76 3.06 23.76
CA GLU A 29 18.82 4.10 23.76
C GLU A 29 19.46 4.35 22.38
N LYS A 30 19.29 3.42 21.42
CA LYS A 30 19.80 3.56 20.06
C LYS A 30 18.88 4.34 19.14
N PHE A 31 17.63 4.53 19.53
CA PHE A 31 16.64 5.23 18.73
C PHE A 31 16.48 6.67 19.19
N THR A 32 16.48 7.60 18.25
CA THR A 32 16.27 9.01 18.53
C THR A 32 14.85 9.29 19.05
N LEU A 33 13.86 8.66 18.40
CA LEU A 33 12.43 8.78 18.74
C LEU A 33 11.74 7.41 18.61
N PRO A 34 11.87 6.52 19.61
CA PRO A 34 11.20 5.22 19.57
C PRO A 34 9.69 5.39 19.73
N THR A 35 8.94 4.54 19.04
CA THR A 35 7.48 4.43 19.22
C THR A 35 7.14 3.28 20.18
N PRO A 36 5.90 3.14 20.65
CA PRO A 36 5.47 1.99 21.44
C PRO A 36 5.65 0.63 20.74
N TRP A 37 5.79 0.64 19.42
CA TRP A 37 5.92 -0.57 18.58
C TRP A 37 7.34 -0.87 18.12
N THR A 38 8.31 0.01 18.37
CA THR A 38 9.73 -0.17 17.97
C THR A 38 10.28 -1.53 18.40
N GLU A 39 10.05 -1.90 19.67
CA GLU A 39 10.55 -3.17 20.23
C GLU A 39 9.92 -4.39 19.55
N GLU A 40 8.60 -4.36 19.29
CA GLU A 40 7.87 -5.41 18.58
C GLU A 40 8.41 -5.55 17.14
N ALA A 41 8.60 -4.44 16.43
CA ALA A 41 9.15 -4.39 15.08
C ALA A 41 10.56 -4.97 14.98
N LEU A 42 11.43 -4.68 15.95
CA LEU A 42 12.80 -5.19 15.99
C LEU A 42 12.89 -6.68 16.30
N LYS A 43 11.96 -7.21 17.11
CA LYS A 43 11.92 -8.64 17.49
C LYS A 43 11.26 -9.52 16.42
N ALA A 44 10.50 -8.93 15.51
CA ALA A 44 9.83 -9.67 14.46
C ALA A 44 10.87 -10.26 13.48
N GLU A 45 10.88 -11.57 13.29
CA GLU A 45 11.66 -12.24 12.26
C GLU A 45 11.20 -11.78 10.86
N ILE A 46 9.89 -11.67 10.70
CA ILE A 46 9.23 -11.15 9.51
C ILE A 46 8.45 -9.89 9.92
N PRO A 47 8.96 -8.67 9.64
CA PRO A 47 8.23 -7.44 9.85
C PRO A 47 6.97 -7.39 8.99
N LEU A 48 5.88 -6.79 9.50
CA LEU A 48 4.60 -6.66 8.80
C LEU A 48 4.17 -8.00 8.17
N PRO A 49 3.87 -9.02 9.01
CA PRO A 49 3.62 -10.38 8.56
C PRO A 49 2.23 -10.56 7.95
N GLU A 50 1.37 -9.55 8.02
CA GLU A 50 0.01 -9.60 7.50
C GLU A 50 -0.01 -9.61 5.97
N TYR A 51 -1.04 -10.25 5.39
CA TYR A 51 -1.24 -10.24 3.94
C TYR A 51 -1.40 -8.79 3.43
N PRO A 52 -0.57 -8.34 2.47
CA PRO A 52 -0.45 -6.90 2.18
C PRO A 52 -1.57 -6.32 1.33
N ARG A 53 -2.37 -7.15 0.64
CA ARG A 53 -3.39 -6.72 -0.35
C ARG A 53 -4.81 -7.18 0.02
N PRO A 54 -5.47 -6.55 1.03
CA PRO A 54 -6.79 -7.00 1.53
C PRO A 54 -7.91 -6.99 0.49
N GLN A 55 -7.79 -6.17 -0.55
CA GLN A 55 -8.77 -6.10 -1.65
C GLN A 55 -8.69 -7.28 -2.62
N MET A 56 -7.65 -8.11 -2.55
CA MET A 56 -7.49 -9.26 -3.43
C MET A 56 -6.64 -10.34 -2.75
N VAL A 57 -7.24 -11.00 -1.74
CA VAL A 57 -6.56 -11.98 -0.88
C VAL A 57 -6.51 -13.35 -1.57
N ARG A 58 -5.32 -13.96 -1.58
CA ARG A 58 -5.07 -15.36 -1.94
C ARG A 58 -4.73 -16.17 -0.69
N SER A 59 -5.13 -17.43 -0.67
CA SER A 59 -4.89 -18.32 0.49
C SER A 59 -3.43 -18.75 0.62
N GLU A 60 -2.70 -18.80 -0.49
CA GLU A 60 -1.29 -19.19 -0.52
C GLU A 60 -0.40 -18.02 -0.90
N TRP A 61 0.60 -17.75 -0.08
CA TRP A 61 1.58 -16.70 -0.30
C TRP A 61 2.80 -16.91 0.59
N LEU A 62 3.89 -16.20 0.30
CA LEU A 62 5.11 -16.24 1.10
C LEU A 62 5.65 -14.81 1.26
N ASN A 63 5.73 -14.35 2.51
CA ASN A 63 6.31 -13.04 2.83
C ASN A 63 7.84 -13.11 2.71
N LEU A 64 8.42 -12.15 1.99
CA LEU A 64 9.88 -12.02 1.82
C LEU A 64 10.47 -10.88 2.65
N ASN A 65 9.71 -10.24 3.54
CA ASN A 65 10.25 -9.25 4.46
C ASN A 65 11.27 -9.88 5.43
N GLY A 66 12.08 -9.06 6.07
CA GLY A 66 13.09 -9.49 7.05
C GLY A 66 14.48 -8.99 6.67
N ILE A 67 15.51 -9.72 7.04
CA ILE A 67 16.91 -9.27 6.82
C ILE A 67 17.37 -9.61 5.40
N TRP A 68 17.87 -8.59 4.70
CA TRP A 68 18.45 -8.69 3.36
C TRP A 68 19.90 -8.17 3.38
N ASP A 69 20.73 -8.62 2.43
CA ASP A 69 22.00 -7.96 2.13
C ASP A 69 21.71 -6.62 1.45
N TYR A 70 22.53 -5.58 1.78
CA TYR A 70 22.31 -4.23 1.29
C TYR A 70 23.63 -3.56 0.88
N MET A 71 23.58 -2.85 -0.23
CA MET A 71 24.63 -1.89 -0.62
C MET A 71 23.92 -0.61 -1.09
N GLY A 72 24.31 0.53 -0.55
CA GLY A 72 23.83 1.85 -0.95
C GLY A 72 24.99 2.80 -1.23
N GLY A 73 24.83 3.68 -2.22
CA GLY A 73 25.83 4.69 -2.56
C GLY A 73 25.51 5.41 -3.87
N LYS A 74 26.27 6.49 -4.13
CA LYS A 74 26.13 7.28 -5.37
C LYS A 74 26.93 6.70 -6.54
N ASP A 75 28.03 6.03 -6.23
CA ASP A 75 29.01 5.53 -7.22
C ASP A 75 28.85 4.02 -7.50
N LEU A 76 27.73 3.42 -7.06
CA LEU A 76 27.43 2.02 -7.37
C LEU A 76 26.91 1.88 -8.81
N LEU A 77 26.90 0.63 -9.29
CA LEU A 77 26.25 0.30 -10.57
C LEU A 77 24.83 0.88 -10.61
N ASP A 78 24.55 1.64 -11.64
CA ASP A 78 23.21 2.24 -11.82
C ASP A 78 22.16 1.15 -12.09
N PRO A 79 21.16 0.99 -11.19
CA PRO A 79 20.09 0.01 -11.36
C PRO A 79 19.30 0.15 -12.65
N VAL A 80 19.17 1.37 -13.19
CA VAL A 80 18.37 1.65 -14.40
C VAL A 80 19.01 0.98 -15.62
N THR A 81 20.33 1.12 -15.75
CA THR A 81 21.10 0.64 -16.91
C THR A 81 21.62 -0.79 -16.74
N ALA A 82 21.56 -1.32 -15.52
CA ALA A 82 22.07 -2.66 -15.20
C ALA A 82 21.37 -3.76 -16.00
N THR A 83 22.15 -4.59 -16.68
CA THR A 83 21.71 -5.83 -17.36
C THR A 83 21.92 -7.08 -16.53
N THR A 84 22.86 -7.01 -15.55
CA THR A 84 23.14 -8.02 -14.54
C THR A 84 23.31 -7.33 -13.18
N PRO A 85 22.98 -8.01 -12.07
CA PRO A 85 23.16 -7.40 -10.74
C PRO A 85 24.67 -7.30 -10.39
N PRO A 86 25.07 -6.35 -9.52
CA PRO A 86 26.44 -6.26 -9.04
C PRO A 86 26.79 -7.45 -8.15
N ALA A 87 28.10 -7.73 -8.05
CA ALA A 87 28.60 -8.67 -7.06
C ALA A 87 28.49 -8.06 -5.65
N PHE A 88 27.96 -8.83 -4.70
CA PHE A 88 27.93 -8.45 -3.29
C PHE A 88 29.20 -8.92 -2.59
N PRO A 89 29.93 -8.04 -1.87
CA PRO A 89 31.12 -8.42 -1.12
C PRO A 89 30.77 -9.40 0.02
N ALA A 90 31.80 -10.16 0.46
CA ALA A 90 31.60 -11.12 1.56
C ALA A 90 31.13 -10.43 2.87
N LYS A 91 31.62 -9.22 3.13
CA LYS A 91 31.15 -8.38 4.23
C LYS A 91 30.29 -7.27 3.64
N VAL A 92 28.98 -7.40 3.83
CA VAL A 92 27.95 -6.48 3.32
C VAL A 92 27.04 -6.03 4.45
N GLU A 93 26.46 -4.85 4.32
CA GLU A 93 25.48 -4.35 5.29
C GLU A 93 24.21 -5.21 5.26
N LYS A 94 23.47 -5.17 6.35
CA LYS A 94 22.19 -5.86 6.48
C LYS A 94 21.10 -4.84 6.69
N ILE A 95 20.04 -4.91 5.88
CA ILE A 95 18.86 -4.07 5.99
C ILE A 95 17.64 -4.90 6.36
N ARG A 96 16.80 -4.36 7.21
CA ARG A 96 15.50 -4.96 7.56
C ARG A 96 14.40 -4.44 6.64
N VAL A 97 14.09 -5.19 5.60
CA VAL A 97 12.98 -4.91 4.67
C VAL A 97 11.63 -5.18 5.39
N PRO A 98 10.61 -4.29 5.26
CA PRO A 98 10.49 -3.22 4.29
C PRO A 98 10.79 -1.81 4.85
N TYR A 99 11.62 -1.66 5.87
CA TYR A 99 11.95 -0.33 6.35
C TYR A 99 12.99 0.31 5.42
N PRO A 100 12.75 1.57 4.96
CA PRO A 100 13.67 2.25 4.05
C PRO A 100 15.01 2.56 4.74
N PRO A 101 16.13 2.67 4.00
CA PRO A 101 17.47 2.83 4.59
C PRO A 101 17.60 4.07 5.49
N GLU A 102 16.79 5.10 5.28
CA GLU A 102 16.77 6.31 6.11
C GLU A 102 16.21 6.06 7.52
N SER A 103 15.38 5.03 7.68
CA SER A 103 14.75 4.71 8.95
C SER A 103 15.67 3.98 9.93
N GLU A 104 15.50 4.23 11.23
CA GLU A 104 16.23 3.52 12.27
C GLU A 104 15.88 2.03 12.34
N LEU A 105 14.61 1.69 12.06
CA LEU A 105 14.13 0.30 12.02
C LEU A 105 14.77 -0.54 10.91
N SER A 106 15.30 0.09 9.86
CA SER A 106 16.02 -0.61 8.80
C SER A 106 17.35 -1.22 9.29
N GLY A 107 17.95 -0.60 10.32
CA GLY A 107 19.30 -0.90 10.80
C GLY A 107 20.41 -0.20 10.01
N ILE A 108 20.08 0.56 8.96
CA ILE A 108 21.01 1.38 8.16
C ILE A 108 21.06 2.81 8.71
N ALA A 109 19.89 3.44 8.91
CA ALA A 109 19.71 4.75 9.50
C ALA A 109 20.53 5.85 8.81
N ARG A 110 20.60 5.85 7.48
CA ARG A 110 21.24 6.91 6.69
C ARG A 110 20.51 7.15 5.39
N GLY A 111 20.52 8.40 4.93
CA GLY A 111 20.01 8.82 3.63
C GLY A 111 21.11 9.23 2.67
N GLY A 112 20.71 9.56 1.43
CA GLY A 112 21.58 10.09 0.39
C GLY A 112 22.22 9.05 -0.52
N ASP A 113 21.89 7.78 -0.37
CA ASP A 113 22.17 6.74 -1.35
C ASP A 113 21.23 6.93 -2.55
N THR A 114 21.78 6.99 -3.78
CA THR A 114 20.98 7.11 -5.01
C THR A 114 20.85 5.80 -5.76
N CYS A 115 21.82 4.91 -5.62
CA CYS A 115 21.80 3.55 -6.14
C CYS A 115 21.77 2.58 -4.97
N LEU A 116 20.66 1.86 -4.84
CA LEU A 116 20.40 0.93 -3.75
C LEU A 116 20.28 -0.49 -4.29
N TRP A 117 21.02 -1.43 -3.69
CA TRP A 117 21.02 -2.82 -4.09
C TRP A 117 20.68 -3.73 -2.91
N TYR A 118 19.68 -4.53 -3.09
CA TYR A 118 19.15 -5.48 -2.10
C TYR A 118 19.34 -6.90 -2.62
N LYS A 119 19.73 -7.84 -1.74
CA LYS A 119 19.83 -9.26 -2.10
C LYS A 119 19.23 -10.15 -1.01
N ARG A 120 18.45 -11.16 -1.42
CA ARG A 120 17.88 -12.17 -0.54
C ARG A 120 17.85 -13.53 -1.21
N SER A 121 18.20 -14.57 -0.44
CA SER A 121 17.90 -15.96 -0.80
C SER A 121 16.48 -16.33 -0.38
N PHE A 122 15.81 -17.14 -1.19
CA PHE A 122 14.49 -17.67 -0.91
C PHE A 122 14.28 -19.05 -1.57
N SER A 123 13.34 -19.80 -1.04
CA SER A 123 12.89 -21.06 -1.63
C SER A 123 11.40 -21.03 -1.90
N VAL A 124 10.98 -21.57 -3.05
CA VAL A 124 9.56 -21.69 -3.39
C VAL A 124 9.02 -22.99 -2.82
N PRO A 125 7.86 -23.01 -2.12
CA PRO A 125 7.26 -24.22 -1.62
C PRO A 125 7.05 -25.28 -2.70
N GLN A 126 7.34 -26.54 -2.39
CA GLN A 126 7.18 -27.66 -3.35
C GLN A 126 5.73 -27.81 -3.83
N ALA A 127 4.75 -27.43 -3.01
CA ALA A 127 3.34 -27.44 -3.35
C ALA A 127 2.98 -26.51 -4.53
N TRP A 128 3.84 -25.56 -4.86
CA TRP A 128 3.63 -24.59 -5.97
C TRP A 128 4.19 -25.08 -7.30
N LYS A 129 4.75 -26.29 -7.33
CA LYS A 129 5.34 -26.84 -8.55
C LYS A 129 4.31 -26.94 -9.67
N GLY A 130 4.66 -26.38 -10.84
CA GLY A 130 3.80 -26.39 -12.05
C GLY A 130 2.85 -25.18 -12.14
N ARG A 131 2.80 -24.34 -11.11
CA ARG A 131 2.07 -23.08 -11.11
C ARG A 131 3.00 -21.92 -11.47
N HIS A 132 2.44 -20.79 -11.90
CA HIS A 132 3.18 -19.56 -12.02
C HIS A 132 3.46 -18.99 -10.61
N VAL A 133 4.59 -18.32 -10.45
CA VAL A 133 4.97 -17.65 -9.22
C VAL A 133 5.12 -16.16 -9.52
N LEU A 134 4.28 -15.36 -8.88
CA LEU A 134 4.34 -13.91 -8.95
C LEU A 134 5.19 -13.39 -7.80
N LEU A 135 6.15 -12.53 -8.12
CA LEU A 135 6.89 -11.72 -7.18
C LEU A 135 6.22 -10.35 -7.14
N ASN A 136 5.75 -9.97 -5.97
CA ASN A 136 4.97 -8.75 -5.75
C ASN A 136 5.74 -7.79 -4.85
N PHE A 137 5.61 -6.50 -5.13
CA PHE A 137 6.12 -5.40 -4.32
C PHE A 137 4.97 -4.46 -3.99
N GLY A 138 4.85 -4.06 -2.74
CA GLY A 138 3.90 -3.02 -2.33
C GLY A 138 4.31 -1.64 -2.82
N ALA A 139 5.60 -1.31 -2.71
CA ALA A 139 6.21 -0.13 -3.31
C ALA A 139 7.74 -0.20 -3.25
N VAL A 140 8.40 0.39 -4.25
CA VAL A 140 9.86 0.59 -4.30
C VAL A 140 10.14 1.97 -4.88
N ASP A 141 10.66 2.90 -4.10
CA ASP A 141 10.99 4.25 -4.56
C ASP A 141 12.38 4.28 -5.20
N ARG A 142 12.54 4.70 -6.46
CA ARG A 142 11.44 4.98 -7.42
C ARG A 142 11.56 4.17 -8.73
N ILE A 143 12.78 3.97 -9.27
CA ILE A 143 13.01 3.16 -10.50
C ILE A 143 13.70 1.88 -10.08
N SER A 144 13.02 0.76 -10.22
CA SER A 144 13.53 -0.52 -9.78
C SER A 144 13.86 -1.47 -10.95
N SER A 145 14.92 -2.25 -10.77
CA SER A 145 15.30 -3.37 -11.63
C SER A 145 15.38 -4.64 -10.80
N VAL A 146 14.69 -5.67 -11.24
CA VAL A 146 14.53 -6.93 -10.50
C VAL A 146 15.24 -8.06 -11.23
N PHE A 147 16.05 -8.84 -10.49
CA PHE A 147 16.81 -9.96 -10.99
C PHE A 147 16.56 -11.21 -10.15
N VAL A 148 16.36 -12.33 -10.81
CA VAL A 148 16.26 -13.65 -10.17
C VAL A 148 17.34 -14.55 -10.74
N ASN A 149 18.14 -15.15 -9.86
CA ASN A 149 19.25 -16.03 -10.25
C ASN A 149 20.22 -15.38 -11.28
N GLY A 150 20.47 -14.07 -11.12
CA GLY A 150 21.37 -13.29 -11.99
C GLY A 150 20.76 -12.81 -13.31
N LYS A 151 19.54 -13.18 -13.63
CA LYS A 151 18.82 -12.76 -14.85
C LYS A 151 17.85 -11.63 -14.55
N LYS A 152 17.83 -10.59 -15.39
CA LYS A 152 16.86 -9.48 -15.28
C LYS A 152 15.45 -9.99 -15.60
N VAL A 153 14.51 -9.80 -14.66
CA VAL A 153 13.10 -10.18 -14.81
C VAL A 153 12.29 -9.01 -15.37
N GLY A 154 12.54 -7.80 -14.86
CA GLY A 154 11.79 -6.62 -15.26
C GLY A 154 12.27 -5.35 -14.57
N THR A 155 11.61 -4.25 -14.91
CA THR A 155 11.78 -2.92 -14.31
C THR A 155 10.44 -2.35 -13.94
N HIS A 156 10.43 -1.43 -12.98
CA HIS A 156 9.25 -0.65 -12.61
C HIS A 156 9.67 0.80 -12.35
N THR A 157 8.77 1.75 -12.65
CA THR A 157 8.94 3.17 -12.35
C THR A 157 7.69 3.68 -11.65
N GLY A 158 7.88 4.25 -10.47
CA GLY A 158 6.84 4.72 -9.55
C GLY A 158 7.23 4.40 -8.11
N GLY A 159 7.08 5.38 -7.21
CA GLY A 159 7.54 5.24 -5.81
C GLY A 159 6.47 4.75 -4.85
N TYR A 160 5.19 4.75 -5.27
CA TYR A 160 4.06 4.55 -4.36
C TYR A 160 3.09 3.44 -4.80
N ASP A 161 3.27 2.89 -5.97
CA ASP A 161 2.37 1.89 -6.53
C ASP A 161 2.90 0.47 -6.42
N ALA A 162 1.97 -0.47 -6.24
CA ALA A 162 2.30 -1.87 -6.21
C ALA A 162 2.49 -2.43 -7.62
N PHE A 163 3.43 -3.37 -7.76
CA PHE A 163 3.65 -4.08 -9.02
C PHE A 163 3.98 -5.55 -8.82
N SER A 164 3.77 -6.34 -9.87
CA SER A 164 3.98 -7.78 -9.87
C SER A 164 4.79 -8.21 -11.09
N LEU A 165 5.69 -9.18 -10.89
CA LEU A 165 6.50 -9.78 -11.95
C LEU A 165 6.34 -11.31 -11.90
N ASN A 166 6.06 -11.93 -13.04
CA ASN A 166 6.08 -13.39 -13.14
C ASN A 166 7.53 -13.88 -13.21
N ILE A 167 7.96 -14.58 -12.17
CA ILE A 167 9.34 -15.08 -12.04
C ILE A 167 9.49 -16.56 -12.37
N THR A 168 8.45 -17.24 -12.83
CA THR A 168 8.40 -18.69 -13.02
C THR A 168 9.57 -19.24 -13.81
N ASP A 169 9.87 -18.64 -14.96
CA ASP A 169 10.92 -19.09 -15.88
C ASP A 169 12.34 -18.79 -15.39
N TYR A 170 12.47 -18.05 -14.29
CA TYR A 170 13.74 -17.68 -13.68
C TYR A 170 14.08 -18.54 -12.46
N LEU A 171 13.10 -19.34 -11.98
CA LEU A 171 13.27 -20.19 -10.80
C LEU A 171 14.06 -21.45 -11.11
N LYS A 172 14.80 -21.92 -10.09
CA LYS A 172 15.46 -23.22 -10.06
C LYS A 172 14.98 -24.03 -8.84
N SER A 173 15.23 -25.31 -8.84
CA SER A 173 14.95 -26.15 -7.65
C SER A 173 15.85 -25.75 -6.48
N GLY A 174 15.28 -25.72 -5.29
CA GLY A 174 15.98 -25.33 -4.05
C GLY A 174 16.06 -23.82 -3.87
N GLU A 175 17.23 -23.35 -3.43
CA GLU A 175 17.45 -21.94 -3.11
C GLU A 175 17.57 -21.08 -4.37
N ASN A 176 16.83 -19.98 -4.41
CA ASN A 176 16.88 -18.94 -5.43
C ASN A 176 17.43 -17.65 -4.82
N VAL A 177 18.02 -16.80 -5.66
CA VAL A 177 18.56 -15.50 -5.27
C VAL A 177 17.78 -14.40 -5.96
N LEU A 178 17.16 -13.53 -5.18
CA LEU A 178 16.52 -12.29 -5.61
C LEU A 178 17.49 -11.15 -5.40
N VAL A 179 17.69 -10.32 -6.43
CA VAL A 179 18.38 -9.03 -6.31
C VAL A 179 17.47 -7.94 -6.84
N VAL A 180 17.35 -6.87 -6.08
CA VAL A 180 16.56 -5.67 -6.45
C VAL A 180 17.52 -4.49 -6.42
N GLY A 181 17.61 -3.78 -7.54
CA GLY A 181 18.25 -2.47 -7.61
C GLY A 181 17.17 -1.39 -7.60
N ALA A 182 17.33 -0.33 -6.84
CA ALA A 182 16.49 0.86 -6.88
C ALA A 182 17.36 2.10 -7.15
N TYR A 183 16.89 2.96 -8.04
CA TYR A 183 17.51 4.24 -8.32
C TYR A 183 16.57 5.37 -7.90
N ASP A 184 17.03 6.18 -6.98
CA ASP A 184 16.29 7.33 -6.48
C ASP A 184 17.21 8.54 -6.23
N PRO A 185 17.24 9.50 -7.16
CA PRO A 185 18.05 10.70 -7.02
C PRO A 185 17.43 11.76 -6.10
N ASN A 186 16.16 11.60 -5.69
CA ASN A 186 15.41 12.58 -4.88
C ASN A 186 15.43 14.00 -5.48
N ASP A 187 15.32 14.11 -6.81
CA ASP A 187 15.51 15.33 -7.57
C ASP A 187 14.23 16.16 -7.83
N GLY A 188 13.10 15.73 -7.27
CA GLY A 188 11.81 16.40 -7.43
C GLY A 188 11.12 16.19 -8.79
N ARG A 189 11.75 15.45 -9.72
CA ARG A 189 11.24 15.16 -11.07
C ARG A 189 10.40 13.88 -11.15
N ALA A 190 9.83 13.48 -10.05
CA ALA A 190 8.90 12.37 -9.93
C ALA A 190 7.80 12.74 -8.96
N ALA A 191 6.74 11.94 -8.89
CA ALA A 191 5.74 12.03 -7.84
C ALA A 191 6.34 11.56 -6.50
N SER A 192 7.37 12.28 -6.02
CA SER A 192 8.12 11.94 -4.80
C SER A 192 7.39 12.35 -3.52
N GLY A 193 6.34 13.16 -3.64
CA GLY A 193 5.56 13.61 -2.49
C GLY A 193 6.41 14.39 -1.50
N LYS A 194 6.93 13.70 -0.49
CA LYS A 194 7.73 14.26 0.60
C LYS A 194 9.21 14.28 0.26
N ASN A 195 9.60 15.31 -0.47
CA ASN A 195 10.98 15.53 -0.86
C ASN A 195 11.71 16.31 0.24
N GLY A 196 12.84 15.78 0.73
CA GLY A 196 13.66 16.40 1.77
C GLY A 196 14.53 17.57 1.30
N SER A 197 14.46 18.00 0.03
CA SER A 197 15.32 19.04 -0.52
C SER A 197 15.21 20.39 0.19
N ARG A 198 14.08 20.65 0.86
CA ARG A 198 13.81 21.84 1.66
C ARG A 198 14.07 21.66 3.16
N GLY A 199 14.47 20.47 3.59
CA GLY A 199 14.65 20.15 5.01
C GLY A 199 13.35 19.93 5.80
N ASP A 200 12.20 19.91 5.11
CA ASP A 200 10.88 19.71 5.74
C ASP A 200 10.60 18.22 6.03
N TYR A 201 11.21 17.33 5.25
CA TYR A 201 10.96 15.89 5.32
C TYR A 201 12.27 15.09 5.25
N ILE A 202 12.25 13.87 5.75
CA ILE A 202 13.27 12.86 5.50
C ILE A 202 12.92 12.16 4.18
N PHE A 203 13.91 11.95 3.31
CA PHE A 203 13.74 11.14 2.11
C PHE A 203 13.31 9.72 2.46
N THR A 204 12.67 9.05 1.54
CA THR A 204 12.42 7.62 1.60
C THR A 204 12.80 7.04 0.25
N SER A 205 13.72 6.08 0.24
CA SER A 205 14.26 5.49 -0.99
C SER A 205 14.17 3.96 -0.93
N GLY A 206 14.08 3.34 -2.12
CA GLY A 206 14.13 1.89 -2.25
C GLY A 206 12.89 1.18 -1.73
N ILE A 207 13.06 -0.05 -1.21
CA ILE A 207 11.94 -0.89 -0.76
C ILE A 207 11.38 -0.34 0.56
N TRP A 208 10.12 0.11 0.56
CA TRP A 208 9.46 0.62 1.76
C TRP A 208 8.09 -0.01 2.06
N GLN A 209 7.62 -0.94 1.21
CA GLN A 209 6.45 -1.78 1.47
C GLN A 209 6.78 -3.27 1.28
N THR A 210 5.90 -4.12 1.78
CA THR A 210 6.07 -5.59 1.78
C THR A 210 6.44 -6.14 0.40
N VAL A 211 7.35 -7.12 0.40
CA VAL A 211 7.71 -7.96 -0.75
C VAL A 211 7.20 -9.38 -0.50
N TRP A 212 6.50 -9.98 -1.47
CA TRP A 212 5.93 -11.32 -1.28
C TRP A 212 5.80 -12.11 -2.57
N LEU A 213 5.65 -13.42 -2.43
CA LEU A 213 5.36 -14.35 -3.53
C LEU A 213 3.92 -14.87 -3.45
N GLU A 214 3.31 -15.10 -4.60
CA GLU A 214 2.03 -15.78 -4.76
C GLU A 214 2.09 -16.83 -5.86
N PRO A 215 1.61 -18.06 -5.63
CA PRO A 215 1.38 -19.02 -6.69
C PRO A 215 0.05 -18.74 -7.37
N VAL A 216 0.04 -18.75 -8.70
CA VAL A 216 -1.19 -18.60 -9.49
C VAL A 216 -1.22 -19.62 -10.60
N GLU A 217 -2.41 -19.94 -11.10
CA GLU A 217 -2.54 -20.73 -12.30
C GLU A 217 -2.11 -19.93 -13.55
N LYS A 218 -2.01 -20.58 -14.68
CA LYS A 218 -1.62 -19.91 -15.92
C LYS A 218 -2.56 -18.75 -16.28
N GLN A 219 -3.84 -18.93 -16.00
CA GLN A 219 -4.86 -17.87 -16.07
C GLN A 219 -5.31 -17.54 -14.65
N TYR A 220 -5.27 -16.28 -14.29
CA TYR A 220 -5.59 -15.81 -12.94
C TYR A 220 -6.17 -14.38 -12.97
N ILE A 221 -6.85 -14.00 -11.90
CA ILE A 221 -7.34 -12.63 -11.70
C ILE A 221 -6.14 -11.75 -11.31
N SER A 222 -5.72 -10.86 -12.20
CA SER A 222 -4.57 -9.98 -11.97
C SER A 222 -4.93 -8.70 -11.23
N GLN A 223 -6.18 -8.21 -11.42
CA GLN A 223 -6.71 -7.00 -10.79
C GLN A 223 -8.23 -7.07 -10.71
N ILE A 224 -8.81 -6.35 -9.77
CA ILE A 224 -10.26 -6.17 -9.65
C ILE A 224 -10.63 -4.69 -9.55
N LYS A 225 -11.83 -4.36 -10.04
CA LYS A 225 -12.44 -3.05 -9.86
C LYS A 225 -13.88 -3.25 -9.37
N LEU A 226 -14.19 -2.63 -8.23
CA LEU A 226 -15.48 -2.75 -7.55
C LEU A 226 -16.07 -1.35 -7.37
N VAL A 227 -17.24 -1.10 -7.99
CA VAL A 227 -17.89 0.21 -7.95
C VAL A 227 -19.34 0.08 -7.51
N PRO A 228 -19.73 0.61 -6.33
CA PRO A 228 -21.10 0.61 -5.87
C PRO A 228 -21.99 1.48 -6.77
N ASP A 229 -23.13 0.94 -7.20
CA ASP A 229 -24.20 1.64 -7.93
C ASP A 229 -25.50 1.60 -7.10
N LEU A 230 -25.62 2.54 -6.17
CA LEU A 230 -26.78 2.60 -5.27
C LEU A 230 -28.08 2.90 -6.01
N LYS A 231 -28.02 3.66 -7.10
CA LYS A 231 -29.23 3.98 -7.89
C LYS A 231 -29.92 2.71 -8.38
N ASN A 232 -29.14 1.69 -8.71
CA ASN A 232 -29.63 0.42 -9.23
C ASN A 232 -29.50 -0.73 -8.21
N ASN A 233 -29.12 -0.48 -6.96
CA ASN A 233 -28.89 -1.47 -5.89
C ASN A 233 -28.02 -2.62 -6.34
N ARG A 234 -26.84 -2.32 -6.87
CA ARG A 234 -25.90 -3.31 -7.40
C ARG A 234 -24.46 -2.88 -7.20
N LEU A 235 -23.55 -3.85 -7.25
CA LEU A 235 -22.12 -3.64 -7.37
C LEU A 235 -21.72 -3.88 -8.83
N GLU A 236 -21.01 -2.95 -9.44
CA GLU A 236 -20.28 -3.18 -10.68
C GLU A 236 -18.97 -3.90 -10.36
N VAL A 237 -18.70 -4.99 -11.07
CA VAL A 237 -17.53 -5.83 -10.89
C VAL A 237 -16.79 -5.95 -12.23
N ILE A 238 -15.47 -5.71 -12.20
CA ILE A 238 -14.58 -6.08 -13.29
C ILE A 238 -13.44 -6.91 -12.69
N ALA A 239 -13.23 -8.11 -13.20
CA ALA A 239 -12.09 -8.95 -12.90
C ALA A 239 -11.19 -9.02 -14.14
N TYR A 240 -9.94 -8.53 -14.00
CA TYR A 240 -9.00 -8.49 -15.11
C TYR A 240 -8.19 -9.78 -15.16
N THR A 241 -8.03 -10.33 -16.36
CA THR A 241 -7.25 -11.52 -16.65
C THR A 241 -6.52 -11.32 -17.98
N GLU A 242 -5.54 -12.16 -18.29
CA GLU A 242 -4.88 -12.13 -19.60
C GLU A 242 -5.82 -12.55 -20.72
N ASP A 243 -6.57 -13.65 -20.54
CA ASP A 243 -7.60 -14.11 -21.48
C ASP A 243 -8.91 -13.34 -21.27
N LYS A 244 -9.53 -12.88 -22.36
CA LYS A 244 -10.72 -12.02 -22.35
C LYS A 244 -12.07 -12.78 -22.30
N GLU A 245 -12.07 -14.09 -22.36
CA GLU A 245 -13.29 -14.89 -22.54
C GLU A 245 -13.57 -15.87 -21.39
N LEU A 246 -12.95 -15.67 -20.23
CA LEU A 246 -13.17 -16.52 -19.08
C LEU A 246 -14.39 -16.08 -18.28
N LYS A 247 -15.06 -17.04 -17.63
CA LYS A 247 -16.19 -16.74 -16.74
C LYS A 247 -15.69 -16.39 -15.34
N VAL A 248 -16.35 -15.41 -14.74
CA VAL A 248 -16.11 -14.99 -13.36
C VAL A 248 -17.41 -15.06 -12.59
N THR A 249 -17.45 -15.91 -11.56
CA THR A 249 -18.56 -15.91 -10.60
C THR A 249 -18.22 -14.97 -9.45
N ALA A 250 -19.09 -14.00 -9.19
CA ALA A 250 -19.03 -13.11 -8.03
C ALA A 250 -20.06 -13.54 -6.99
N ILE A 251 -19.61 -13.70 -5.74
CA ILE A 251 -20.43 -14.16 -4.61
C ILE A 251 -20.25 -13.17 -3.47
N ALA A 252 -21.32 -12.49 -3.05
CA ALA A 252 -21.29 -11.62 -1.90
C ALA A 252 -21.92 -12.26 -0.67
N ASP A 253 -21.35 -11.99 0.49
CA ASP A 253 -21.91 -12.37 1.79
C ASP A 253 -21.97 -11.17 2.75
N ASN A 254 -22.75 -11.31 3.81
CA ASN A 254 -22.90 -10.29 4.86
C ASN A 254 -22.19 -10.66 6.17
N GLY A 255 -21.21 -11.56 6.09
CA GLY A 255 -20.50 -12.13 7.23
C GLY A 255 -21.16 -13.37 7.85
N THR A 256 -22.43 -13.68 7.49
CA THR A 256 -23.16 -14.84 8.01
C THR A 256 -23.76 -15.72 6.90
N SER A 257 -24.12 -15.13 5.79
CA SER A 257 -24.77 -15.84 4.68
C SER A 257 -24.50 -15.17 3.34
N GLU A 258 -24.56 -15.96 2.27
CA GLU A 258 -24.57 -15.45 0.90
C GLU A 258 -25.80 -14.57 0.68
N VAL A 259 -25.59 -13.34 0.18
CA VAL A 259 -26.65 -12.36 -0.10
C VAL A 259 -26.88 -12.15 -1.59
N ALA A 260 -25.87 -12.45 -2.41
CA ALA A 260 -25.98 -12.31 -3.86
C ALA A 260 -24.93 -13.17 -4.59
N ARG A 261 -25.32 -13.60 -5.79
CA ARG A 261 -24.44 -14.31 -6.72
C ARG A 261 -24.76 -13.92 -8.16
N THR A 262 -23.74 -13.75 -8.97
CA THR A 262 -23.86 -13.53 -10.41
C THR A 262 -22.66 -14.08 -11.16
N GLU A 263 -22.76 -14.20 -12.47
CA GLU A 263 -21.66 -14.58 -13.34
C GLU A 263 -21.53 -13.57 -14.49
N GLY A 264 -20.29 -13.23 -14.84
CA GLY A 264 -19.94 -12.37 -15.95
C GLY A 264 -18.72 -12.86 -16.69
N ASN A 265 -18.23 -12.06 -17.64
CA ASN A 265 -17.00 -12.37 -18.37
C ASN A 265 -15.83 -11.56 -17.77
N SER A 266 -14.64 -12.14 -17.76
CA SER A 266 -13.42 -11.42 -17.44
C SER A 266 -13.19 -10.21 -18.35
N ASN A 267 -12.50 -9.18 -17.85
CA ASN A 267 -12.21 -7.94 -18.57
C ASN A 267 -13.45 -7.13 -19.03
N MET A 268 -14.63 -7.52 -18.59
CA MET A 268 -15.88 -6.83 -18.88
C MET A 268 -16.60 -6.47 -17.58
N SER A 269 -17.30 -5.34 -17.60
CA SER A 269 -18.17 -4.94 -16.51
C SER A 269 -19.39 -5.87 -16.43
N PHE A 270 -19.67 -6.40 -15.24
CA PHE A 270 -20.90 -7.12 -14.93
C PHE A 270 -21.43 -6.71 -13.55
N TYR A 271 -22.67 -7.05 -13.23
CA TYR A 271 -23.36 -6.50 -12.08
C TYR A 271 -23.81 -7.56 -11.10
N LEU A 272 -23.47 -7.36 -9.83
CA LEU A 272 -23.94 -8.17 -8.70
C LEU A 272 -25.08 -7.41 -7.99
N PRO A 273 -26.33 -7.89 -8.04
CA PRO A 273 -27.47 -7.22 -7.42
C PRO A 273 -27.43 -7.35 -5.90
N ILE A 274 -27.39 -6.24 -5.17
CA ILE A 274 -27.42 -6.19 -3.71
C ILE A 274 -28.78 -5.63 -3.28
N ARG A 275 -29.72 -6.51 -2.99
CA ARG A 275 -31.10 -6.10 -2.62
C ARG A 275 -31.12 -5.47 -1.24
N LYS A 276 -31.70 -4.23 -1.13
CA LYS A 276 -31.78 -3.47 0.12
C LYS A 276 -30.42 -3.39 0.82
N PRO A 277 -29.42 -2.77 0.18
CA PRO A 277 -28.07 -2.77 0.72
C PRO A 277 -27.99 -2.05 2.07
N ARG A 278 -27.24 -2.61 3.02
CA ARG A 278 -26.75 -1.88 4.18
C ARG A 278 -25.63 -0.97 3.69
N LEU A 279 -25.78 0.33 3.93
CA LEU A 279 -24.87 1.33 3.38
C LEU A 279 -23.66 1.50 4.29
N TRP A 280 -22.51 1.70 3.67
CA TRP A 280 -21.29 2.09 4.36
C TRP A 280 -21.34 3.58 4.71
N SER A 281 -21.05 3.92 5.95
CA SER A 281 -20.88 5.28 6.44
C SER A 281 -19.86 5.33 7.59
N PRO A 282 -19.43 6.52 8.04
CA PRO A 282 -18.58 6.64 9.23
C PRO A 282 -19.17 6.04 10.51
N ASP A 283 -20.49 6.04 10.64
CA ASP A 283 -21.19 5.55 11.83
C ASP A 283 -21.64 4.08 11.68
N ASP A 284 -21.74 3.59 10.46
CA ASP A 284 -22.03 2.18 10.13
C ASP A 284 -21.13 1.71 8.99
N PRO A 285 -19.85 1.39 9.27
CA PRO A 285 -18.87 1.02 8.24
C PRO A 285 -19.04 -0.43 7.77
N PHE A 286 -20.24 -0.79 7.34
CA PHE A 286 -20.55 -2.15 6.95
C PHE A 286 -19.87 -2.54 5.64
N LEU A 287 -19.13 -3.65 5.69
CA LEU A 287 -18.46 -4.24 4.53
C LEU A 287 -19.09 -5.60 4.22
N TYR A 288 -19.44 -5.80 2.97
CA TYR A 288 -19.80 -7.11 2.44
C TYR A 288 -18.53 -7.89 2.09
N GLY A 289 -18.47 -9.17 2.42
CA GLY A 289 -17.49 -10.08 1.84
C GLY A 289 -17.77 -10.31 0.35
N LEU A 290 -16.71 -10.50 -0.43
CA LEU A 290 -16.81 -10.82 -1.85
C LEU A 290 -15.82 -11.92 -2.20
N LYS A 291 -16.29 -12.96 -2.88
CA LYS A 291 -15.47 -13.98 -3.47
C LYS A 291 -15.61 -13.93 -5.00
N LEU A 292 -14.50 -13.92 -5.71
CA LEU A 292 -14.46 -13.99 -7.16
C LEU A 292 -13.77 -15.29 -7.58
N GLN A 293 -14.48 -16.09 -8.38
CA GLN A 293 -14.02 -17.38 -8.88
C GLN A 293 -13.87 -17.31 -10.39
N LEU A 294 -12.64 -17.42 -10.88
CA LEU A 294 -12.35 -17.53 -12.31
C LEU A 294 -12.53 -18.98 -12.76
N LYS A 295 -13.26 -19.17 -13.84
CA LYS A 295 -13.53 -20.50 -14.41
C LYS A 295 -12.91 -20.62 -15.80
N ASP A 296 -12.42 -21.81 -16.09
CA ASP A 296 -11.98 -22.17 -17.44
C ASP A 296 -13.19 -22.39 -18.37
N ARG A 297 -12.92 -22.72 -19.63
CA ARG A 297 -13.95 -23.00 -20.64
C ARG A 297 -14.77 -24.26 -20.37
N LYS A 298 -14.35 -25.11 -19.43
CA LYS A 298 -15.10 -26.30 -18.97
C LYS A 298 -15.96 -26.02 -17.75
N GLY A 299 -15.82 -24.83 -17.16
CA GLY A 299 -16.51 -24.40 -15.94
C GLY A 299 -15.79 -24.76 -14.64
N GLU A 300 -14.56 -25.31 -14.71
CA GLU A 300 -13.75 -25.61 -13.54
C GLU A 300 -13.14 -24.32 -12.96
N ILE A 301 -13.14 -24.20 -11.63
CA ILE A 301 -12.53 -23.06 -10.95
C ILE A 301 -11.00 -23.21 -11.05
N ILE A 302 -10.37 -22.22 -11.69
CA ILE A 302 -8.91 -22.18 -11.86
C ILE A 302 -8.24 -21.11 -11.01
N ASP A 303 -8.97 -20.11 -10.52
CA ASP A 303 -8.43 -19.11 -9.59
C ASP A 303 -9.55 -18.57 -8.69
N GLU A 304 -9.21 -18.24 -7.48
CA GLU A 304 -10.12 -17.65 -6.51
C GLU A 304 -9.44 -16.54 -5.73
N VAL A 305 -10.10 -15.40 -5.60
CA VAL A 305 -9.67 -14.30 -4.72
C VAL A 305 -10.79 -13.89 -3.80
N SER A 306 -10.44 -13.57 -2.56
CA SER A 306 -11.34 -12.97 -1.58
C SER A 306 -11.14 -11.46 -1.53
N SER A 307 -12.24 -10.73 -1.40
CA SER A 307 -12.28 -9.27 -1.37
C SER A 307 -13.39 -8.79 -0.44
N TYR A 308 -13.63 -7.50 -0.43
CA TYR A 308 -14.76 -6.87 0.27
C TYR A 308 -15.18 -5.60 -0.46
N PHE A 309 -16.39 -5.11 -0.16
CA PHE A 309 -16.88 -3.82 -0.66
C PHE A 309 -17.84 -3.17 0.31
N GLY A 310 -17.93 -1.84 0.28
CA GLY A 310 -18.94 -1.06 0.97
C GLY A 310 -19.91 -0.44 -0.03
N MET A 311 -21.20 -0.59 0.20
CA MET A 311 -22.24 0.04 -0.63
C MET A 311 -22.42 1.49 -0.19
N ARG A 312 -21.95 2.44 -1.00
CA ARG A 312 -22.07 3.88 -0.72
C ARG A 312 -22.14 4.70 -2.00
N SER A 313 -22.60 5.95 -1.89
CA SER A 313 -22.52 6.95 -2.96
C SER A 313 -22.02 8.28 -2.43
N VAL A 314 -21.35 9.06 -3.29
CA VAL A 314 -21.04 10.46 -3.04
C VAL A 314 -21.65 11.32 -4.14
N SER A 315 -22.14 12.49 -3.76
CA SER A 315 -22.74 13.46 -4.70
C SER A 315 -22.63 14.88 -4.15
N MET A 316 -23.02 15.85 -4.97
CA MET A 316 -23.24 17.22 -4.53
C MET A 316 -24.76 17.50 -4.54
N GLY A 317 -25.25 18.17 -3.52
CA GLY A 317 -26.68 18.51 -3.42
C GLY A 317 -26.92 19.76 -2.57
N LYS A 318 -28.10 20.37 -2.71
CA LYS A 318 -28.49 21.53 -1.89
C LYS A 318 -29.10 21.06 -0.57
N VAL A 319 -28.55 21.53 0.54
CA VAL A 319 -29.07 21.39 1.89
C VAL A 319 -29.24 22.80 2.45
N ASP A 320 -30.46 23.17 2.81
CA ASP A 320 -30.82 24.53 3.26
C ASP A 320 -30.39 25.63 2.27
N GLY A 321 -30.52 25.34 0.97
CA GLY A 321 -30.17 26.25 -0.13
C GLY A 321 -28.67 26.32 -0.47
N VAL A 322 -27.80 25.70 0.33
CA VAL A 322 -26.33 25.68 0.17
C VAL A 322 -25.91 24.39 -0.52
N LEU A 323 -25.04 24.49 -1.54
CA LEU A 323 -24.43 23.31 -2.18
C LEU A 323 -23.46 22.63 -1.22
N ARG A 324 -23.68 21.34 -0.95
CA ARG A 324 -22.91 20.57 0.03
C ARG A 324 -22.52 19.19 -0.52
N PRO A 325 -21.41 18.60 -0.04
CA PRO A 325 -21.07 17.21 -0.31
C PRO A 325 -22.04 16.29 0.44
N LEU A 326 -22.56 15.27 -0.27
CA LEU A 326 -23.50 14.30 0.28
C LEU A 326 -22.91 12.88 0.23
N LEU A 327 -22.91 12.19 1.35
CA LEU A 327 -22.67 10.75 1.44
C LEU A 327 -24.03 10.04 1.56
N ASN A 328 -24.31 9.09 0.66
CA ASN A 328 -25.57 8.34 0.61
C ASN A 328 -26.83 9.24 0.51
N GLY A 329 -26.67 10.42 -0.09
CA GLY A 329 -27.74 11.41 -0.24
C GLY A 329 -27.92 12.36 0.94
N GLU A 330 -27.14 12.18 2.03
CA GLU A 330 -27.19 12.99 3.25
C GLU A 330 -25.94 13.83 3.43
N PHE A 331 -26.10 15.03 3.99
CA PHE A 331 -24.97 15.90 4.32
C PHE A 331 -24.23 15.36 5.54
N VAL A 332 -22.97 15.07 5.38
CA VAL A 332 -22.05 14.73 6.47
C VAL A 332 -21.02 15.85 6.60
N PHE A 333 -21.00 16.51 7.77
CA PHE A 333 -19.97 17.51 8.05
C PHE A 333 -18.63 16.83 8.23
N HIS A 334 -17.62 17.21 7.43
CA HIS A 334 -16.29 16.64 7.51
C HIS A 334 -15.50 17.29 8.63
N ILE A 335 -15.33 16.56 9.74
CA ILE A 335 -14.44 16.92 10.84
C ILE A 335 -13.20 16.05 10.67
N GLY A 336 -12.10 16.66 10.24
CA GLY A 336 -10.94 15.89 9.83
C GLY A 336 -9.60 16.45 10.29
N LEU A 337 -8.57 15.65 10.11
CA LEU A 337 -7.18 16.02 10.35
C LEU A 337 -6.33 15.69 9.12
N LEU A 338 -5.18 16.35 9.03
CA LEU A 338 -4.16 16.10 8.03
C LEU A 338 -3.18 15.06 8.59
N ASP A 339 -2.94 14.01 7.81
CA ASP A 339 -2.02 12.94 8.14
C ASP A 339 -0.83 12.93 7.17
N GLN A 340 0.36 13.16 7.70
CA GLN A 340 1.60 13.17 6.95
C GLN A 340 2.12 11.78 6.60
N GLY A 341 1.69 10.74 7.32
CA GLY A 341 2.10 9.35 7.09
C GLY A 341 3.57 9.06 7.41
N TYR A 342 4.14 9.73 8.43
CA TYR A 342 5.50 9.49 8.90
C TYR A 342 5.52 8.77 10.24
N TRP A 343 6.54 7.92 10.39
CA TRP A 343 6.87 7.24 11.64
C TRP A 343 8.26 7.66 12.10
N PRO A 344 8.44 8.08 13.38
CA PRO A 344 9.73 8.56 13.85
C PRO A 344 10.87 7.54 13.68
N ASP A 345 10.56 6.26 13.85
CA ASP A 345 11.49 5.13 13.78
C ASP A 345 11.47 4.40 12.43
N GLY A 346 10.38 4.53 11.67
CA GLY A 346 10.14 3.79 10.43
C GLY A 346 10.10 4.62 9.13
N ALA A 347 10.20 5.96 9.22
CA ALA A 347 10.01 6.90 8.09
C ALA A 347 8.66 6.66 7.40
N PHE A 348 8.61 6.24 6.13
CA PHE A 348 7.35 5.95 5.44
C PHE A 348 6.69 4.65 5.89
N THR A 349 7.44 3.73 6.48
CA THR A 349 6.94 2.41 6.86
C THR A 349 6.55 2.37 8.32
N ALA A 350 5.28 2.09 8.61
CA ALA A 350 4.83 1.90 9.99
C ALA A 350 5.59 0.74 10.65
N PRO A 351 5.94 0.84 11.93
CA PRO A 351 6.67 -0.21 12.64
C PRO A 351 5.90 -1.54 12.68
N THR A 352 4.57 -1.49 12.77
CA THR A 352 3.69 -2.67 12.75
C THR A 352 2.33 -2.32 12.14
N ASP A 353 1.53 -3.33 11.76
CA ASP A 353 0.14 -3.12 11.35
C ASP A 353 -0.74 -2.54 12.47
N LYS A 354 -0.42 -2.85 13.73
CA LYS A 354 -1.07 -2.24 14.91
C LYS A 354 -0.81 -0.74 15.00
N ALA A 355 0.39 -0.29 14.59
CA ALA A 355 0.71 1.11 14.53
C ALA A 355 -0.12 1.82 13.45
N LEU A 356 -0.23 1.25 12.23
CA LEU A 356 -1.12 1.77 11.18
C LEU A 356 -2.56 1.91 11.69
N LEU A 357 -3.06 0.90 12.39
CA LEU A 357 -4.40 0.89 12.94
C LEU A 357 -4.60 1.94 14.03
N TYR A 358 -3.59 2.16 14.88
CA TYR A 358 -3.69 3.01 16.05
C TYR A 358 -4.05 4.46 15.72
N ASP A 359 -3.41 5.06 14.71
CA ASP A 359 -3.68 6.45 14.32
C ASP A 359 -5.12 6.62 13.80
N ILE A 360 -5.64 5.61 13.09
CA ILE A 360 -7.03 5.58 12.60
C ILE A 360 -8.01 5.46 13.77
N GLU A 361 -7.73 4.57 14.73
CA GLU A 361 -8.54 4.42 15.95
C GLU A 361 -8.49 5.68 16.81
N LEU A 362 -7.33 6.33 16.92
CA LEU A 362 -7.16 7.56 17.67
C LEU A 362 -7.99 8.68 17.04
N ALA A 363 -7.93 8.84 15.72
CA ALA A 363 -8.74 9.81 15.00
C ALA A 363 -10.24 9.59 15.25
N LYS A 364 -10.73 8.36 15.15
CA LYS A 364 -12.13 8.00 15.44
C LYS A 364 -12.51 8.30 16.89
N ARG A 365 -11.69 7.91 17.86
CA ARG A 365 -11.93 8.18 19.30
C ARG A 365 -11.95 9.68 19.63
N ALA A 366 -11.17 10.47 18.90
CA ALA A 366 -11.16 11.94 19.04
C ALA A 366 -12.36 12.62 18.35
N GLY A 367 -13.25 11.86 17.69
CA GLY A 367 -14.46 12.37 17.04
C GLY A 367 -14.27 12.82 15.59
N PHE A 368 -13.13 12.53 14.98
CA PHE A 368 -12.91 12.79 13.56
C PHE A 368 -13.61 11.72 12.69
N ASN A 369 -14.17 12.16 11.58
CA ASN A 369 -14.80 11.28 10.59
C ASN A 369 -14.08 11.30 9.23
N VAL A 370 -13.06 12.14 9.07
CA VAL A 370 -12.25 12.28 7.86
C VAL A 370 -10.78 12.35 8.22
N ILE A 371 -9.94 11.78 7.37
CA ILE A 371 -8.51 12.01 7.36
C ILE A 371 -8.06 12.38 5.94
N ARG A 372 -7.25 13.43 5.79
CA ARG A 372 -6.59 13.74 4.53
C ARG A 372 -5.19 13.14 4.56
N LYS A 373 -4.96 12.14 3.71
CA LYS A 373 -3.63 11.60 3.49
C LYS A 373 -2.85 12.54 2.59
N HIS A 374 -1.92 13.28 3.21
CA HIS A 374 -1.21 14.39 2.60
C HIS A 374 -0.03 13.91 1.77
N ILE A 375 -0.12 14.11 0.45
CA ILE A 375 0.92 13.85 -0.57
C ILE A 375 1.68 12.52 -0.37
N LYS A 376 0.95 11.45 -0.01
CA LYS A 376 1.46 10.10 0.18
C LYS A 376 0.39 9.08 -0.16
N VAL A 377 0.78 7.94 -0.75
CA VAL A 377 -0.08 6.76 -0.88
C VAL A 377 0.39 5.72 0.12
N GLU A 378 -0.51 5.25 0.97
CA GLU A 378 -0.21 4.26 2.00
C GLU A 378 -0.28 2.82 1.49
N PRO A 379 0.26 1.84 2.23
CA PRO A 379 -0.02 0.43 1.98
C PRO A 379 -1.53 0.16 1.98
N GLN A 380 -2.00 -0.75 1.14
CA GLN A 380 -3.43 -1.08 1.02
C GLN A 380 -4.09 -1.46 2.34
N ARG A 381 -3.33 -1.97 3.32
CA ARG A 381 -3.81 -2.27 4.67
C ARG A 381 -4.28 -1.03 5.44
N TRP A 382 -3.68 0.14 5.22
CA TRP A 382 -4.12 1.38 5.84
C TRP A 382 -5.55 1.75 5.39
N TYR A 383 -5.82 1.67 4.08
CA TYR A 383 -7.17 1.91 3.54
C TYR A 383 -8.17 0.87 4.03
N TYR A 384 -7.77 -0.41 4.12
CA TYR A 384 -8.60 -1.46 4.71
C TYR A 384 -9.00 -1.13 6.15
N HIS A 385 -8.09 -0.59 6.95
CA HIS A 385 -8.41 -0.15 8.31
C HIS A 385 -9.38 1.04 8.30
N CYS A 386 -9.22 2.01 7.40
CA CYS A 386 -10.18 3.10 7.21
C CYS A 386 -11.56 2.57 6.76
N ASP A 387 -11.58 1.63 5.82
CA ASP A 387 -12.80 1.02 5.29
C ASP A 387 -13.63 0.34 6.39
N ARG A 388 -12.98 -0.48 7.25
CA ARG A 388 -13.66 -1.24 8.29
C ARG A 388 -14.01 -0.43 9.54
N LEU A 389 -13.33 0.70 9.78
CA LEU A 389 -13.58 1.57 10.93
C LEU A 389 -14.44 2.80 10.59
N GLY A 390 -14.74 3.02 9.33
CA GLY A 390 -15.58 4.14 8.91
C GLY A 390 -14.86 5.49 9.01
N LEU A 391 -13.61 5.57 8.62
CA LEU A 391 -12.89 6.84 8.52
C LEU A 391 -12.81 7.23 7.04
N MET A 392 -13.51 8.29 6.63
CA MET A 392 -13.43 8.81 5.26
C MET A 392 -12.04 9.30 4.94
N VAL A 393 -11.62 9.14 3.69
CA VAL A 393 -10.27 9.52 3.23
C VAL A 393 -10.36 10.53 2.10
N TRP A 394 -9.63 11.62 2.22
CA TRP A 394 -9.22 12.47 1.11
C TRP A 394 -7.82 12.04 0.73
N GLN A 395 -7.65 11.52 -0.49
CA GLN A 395 -6.38 10.97 -0.95
C GLN A 395 -5.69 11.94 -1.89
N ASP A 396 -4.55 12.45 -1.45
CA ASP A 396 -3.67 13.26 -2.29
C ASP A 396 -2.83 12.37 -3.23
N MET A 397 -2.59 12.85 -4.43
CA MET A 397 -1.46 12.37 -5.23
C MET A 397 -0.15 12.90 -4.62
N PRO A 398 0.92 12.09 -4.53
CA PRO A 398 2.24 12.60 -4.18
C PRO A 398 2.67 13.73 -5.10
N ASN A 399 3.25 14.81 -4.54
CA ASN A 399 3.63 15.97 -5.32
C ASN A 399 4.73 15.67 -6.34
N LEU A 400 4.60 16.30 -7.49
CA LEU A 400 5.68 16.56 -8.41
C LEU A 400 6.21 17.97 -8.08
N TRP A 401 7.51 18.10 -7.77
CA TRP A 401 8.05 19.40 -7.34
C TRP A 401 8.59 20.26 -8.50
N GLU A 402 9.18 19.60 -9.49
CA GLU A 402 9.77 20.25 -10.66
C GLU A 402 9.15 19.74 -11.97
N PRO A 403 7.96 20.24 -12.36
CA PRO A 403 7.26 19.80 -13.56
C PRO A 403 7.87 20.34 -14.86
N ASP A 404 8.73 21.34 -14.76
CA ASP A 404 9.31 22.08 -15.89
C ASP A 404 10.78 21.69 -16.13
N GLY A 405 11.29 21.98 -17.33
CA GLY A 405 12.65 21.66 -17.73
C GLY A 405 12.73 20.89 -19.04
N GLU A 406 13.92 20.43 -19.41
CA GLU A 406 14.16 19.72 -20.69
C GLU A 406 13.31 18.43 -20.82
N ASP A 407 13.08 17.72 -19.70
CA ASP A 407 12.34 16.46 -19.65
C ASP A 407 10.86 16.63 -19.26
N SER A 408 10.34 17.87 -19.25
CA SER A 408 9.00 18.19 -18.72
C SER A 408 7.87 17.31 -19.29
N VAL A 409 7.92 16.98 -20.58
CA VAL A 409 6.91 16.13 -21.23
C VAL A 409 6.91 14.73 -20.64
N ALA A 410 8.09 14.12 -20.44
CA ALA A 410 8.23 12.78 -19.87
C ALA A 410 7.83 12.77 -18.39
N VAL A 411 8.27 13.76 -17.62
CA VAL A 411 7.97 13.93 -16.20
C VAL A 411 6.46 14.10 -15.96
N ARG A 412 5.80 14.98 -16.72
CA ARG A 412 4.36 15.20 -16.63
C ARG A 412 3.56 13.99 -17.09
N LYS A 413 4.04 13.25 -18.11
CA LYS A 413 3.43 11.99 -18.53
C LYS A 413 3.52 10.95 -17.42
N GLN A 414 4.69 10.78 -16.81
CA GLN A 414 4.90 9.84 -15.69
C GLN A 414 3.94 10.15 -14.52
N PHE A 415 3.82 11.42 -14.14
CA PHE A 415 2.87 11.83 -13.10
C PHE A 415 1.41 11.41 -13.41
N ARG A 416 0.96 11.59 -14.67
CA ARG A 416 -0.40 11.16 -15.07
C ARG A 416 -0.56 9.67 -15.04
N ASP A 417 0.47 8.92 -15.45
CA ASP A 417 0.46 7.47 -15.43
C ASP A 417 0.37 6.97 -13.98
N GLU A 418 1.17 7.51 -13.06
CA GLU A 418 1.13 7.17 -11.63
C GLU A 418 -0.18 7.59 -10.96
N LEU A 419 -0.74 8.77 -11.28
CA LEU A 419 -2.05 9.20 -10.81
C LEU A 419 -3.15 8.22 -11.24
N LYS A 420 -3.10 7.74 -12.48
CA LYS A 420 -4.02 6.72 -12.98
C LYS A 420 -3.88 5.41 -12.21
N VAL A 421 -2.65 4.95 -11.98
CA VAL A 421 -2.36 3.72 -11.23
C VAL A 421 -2.82 3.85 -9.78
N MET A 422 -2.58 4.98 -9.12
CA MET A 422 -3.09 5.25 -7.77
C MET A 422 -4.61 5.09 -7.71
N ILE A 423 -5.35 5.68 -8.64
CA ILE A 423 -6.81 5.54 -8.70
C ILE A 423 -7.20 4.07 -8.93
N ASP A 424 -6.60 3.39 -9.91
CA ASP A 424 -6.92 2.01 -10.26
C ASP A 424 -6.69 1.03 -9.09
N GLN A 425 -5.63 1.22 -8.31
CA GLN A 425 -5.30 0.37 -7.19
C GLN A 425 -6.19 0.61 -5.95
N HIS A 426 -6.82 1.78 -5.85
CA HIS A 426 -7.57 2.18 -4.66
C HIS A 426 -9.07 2.47 -4.93
N VAL A 427 -9.54 2.39 -6.17
CA VAL A 427 -10.93 2.66 -6.54
C VAL A 427 -11.96 1.77 -5.83
N SER A 428 -11.53 0.59 -5.37
CA SER A 428 -12.40 -0.35 -4.65
C SER A 428 -12.56 -0.03 -3.16
N SER A 429 -11.76 0.89 -2.57
CA SER A 429 -11.86 1.27 -1.16
C SER A 429 -13.02 2.23 -0.91
N PRO A 430 -14.05 1.84 -0.12
CA PRO A 430 -15.21 2.69 0.15
C PRO A 430 -14.87 3.94 0.98
N SER A 431 -13.84 3.89 1.83
CA SER A 431 -13.42 5.04 2.66
C SER A 431 -12.90 6.21 1.83
N ILE A 432 -12.26 5.97 0.68
CA ILE A 432 -11.79 7.06 -0.17
C ILE A 432 -13.01 7.74 -0.81
N VAL A 433 -13.28 8.98 -0.41
CA VAL A 433 -14.41 9.77 -0.90
C VAL A 433 -13.98 10.91 -1.80
N MET A 434 -12.70 11.30 -1.79
CA MET A 434 -12.17 12.42 -2.55
C MET A 434 -10.76 12.12 -3.08
N TRP A 435 -10.50 12.48 -4.32
CA TRP A 435 -9.16 12.55 -4.92
C TRP A 435 -8.65 13.99 -4.91
N VAL A 436 -7.38 14.18 -4.58
CA VAL A 436 -6.71 15.48 -4.56
C VAL A 436 -5.46 15.39 -5.46
N PRO A 437 -5.56 15.74 -6.75
CA PRO A 437 -4.45 15.64 -7.70
C PRO A 437 -3.24 16.49 -7.34
N PHE A 438 -3.46 17.71 -6.78
CA PHE A 438 -2.38 18.61 -6.41
C PHE A 438 -2.58 19.21 -5.04
N ASN A 439 -1.49 19.30 -4.27
CA ASN A 439 -1.45 20.01 -3.01
C ASN A 439 -0.91 21.43 -3.22
N GLU A 440 -1.69 22.47 -2.86
CA GLU A 440 -1.26 23.87 -2.75
C GLU A 440 -0.54 24.43 -3.98
N ASN A 441 -0.84 24.00 -5.17
CA ASN A 441 -0.16 24.41 -6.42
C ASN A 441 1.33 23.97 -6.53
N TRP A 442 1.87 23.20 -5.58
CA TRP A 442 3.24 22.71 -5.69
C TRP A 442 3.38 21.73 -6.86
N GLY A 443 4.22 22.10 -7.84
CA GLY A 443 4.45 21.31 -9.05
C GLY A 443 3.19 21.09 -9.90
N ALA A 444 2.15 21.91 -9.73
CA ALA A 444 0.92 21.78 -10.49
C ALA A 444 1.13 22.21 -11.95
N PHE A 445 0.58 21.44 -12.86
CA PHE A 445 0.54 21.71 -14.29
C PHE A 445 -0.79 21.25 -14.87
N GLU A 446 -1.34 21.95 -15.85
CA GLU A 446 -2.62 21.62 -16.49
C GLU A 446 -3.71 21.21 -15.50
N ALA A 447 -3.77 21.88 -14.35
CA ALA A 447 -4.55 21.45 -13.18
C ALA A 447 -6.05 21.31 -13.49
N THR A 448 -6.61 22.19 -14.32
CA THR A 448 -8.02 22.13 -14.77
C THR A 448 -8.29 20.85 -15.56
N ASP A 449 -7.43 20.52 -16.52
CA ASP A 449 -7.62 19.36 -17.39
C ASP A 449 -7.44 18.06 -16.62
N ILE A 450 -6.44 18.00 -15.72
CA ILE A 450 -6.20 16.84 -14.86
C ILE A 450 -7.38 16.64 -13.90
N THR A 451 -7.90 17.72 -13.29
CA THR A 451 -9.07 17.65 -12.41
C THR A 451 -10.30 17.13 -13.15
N ALA A 452 -10.57 17.65 -14.34
CA ALA A 452 -11.67 17.22 -15.20
C ALA A 452 -11.50 15.74 -15.61
N TRP A 453 -10.28 15.32 -15.95
CA TRP A 453 -9.97 13.96 -16.28
C TRP A 453 -10.21 13.01 -15.10
N VAL A 454 -9.71 13.35 -13.89
CA VAL A 454 -9.93 12.54 -12.68
C VAL A 454 -11.43 12.37 -12.41
N LYS A 455 -12.21 13.48 -12.49
CA LYS A 455 -13.66 13.43 -12.29
C LYS A 455 -14.39 12.56 -13.30
N LYS A 456 -13.93 12.56 -14.55
CA LYS A 456 -14.47 11.70 -15.60
C LYS A 456 -14.05 10.25 -15.43
N TYR A 457 -12.82 10.01 -14.97
CA TYR A 457 -12.25 8.67 -14.80
C TYR A 457 -12.86 7.92 -13.63
N ASP A 458 -13.06 8.62 -12.49
CA ASP A 458 -13.80 8.12 -11.33
C ASP A 458 -14.92 9.08 -10.92
N PRO A 459 -16.11 8.96 -11.52
CA PRO A 459 -17.26 9.83 -11.20
C PRO A 459 -17.84 9.58 -9.80
N ASN A 460 -17.45 8.48 -9.13
CA ASN A 460 -18.01 8.06 -7.84
C ASN A 460 -17.26 8.67 -6.63
N ARG A 461 -16.43 9.68 -6.85
CA ARG A 461 -15.73 10.43 -5.80
C ARG A 461 -15.76 11.93 -6.10
N TRP A 462 -15.62 12.75 -5.07
CA TRP A 462 -15.32 14.16 -5.24
C TRP A 462 -13.87 14.34 -5.73
N VAL A 463 -13.59 15.47 -6.33
CA VAL A 463 -12.25 15.85 -6.73
C VAL A 463 -11.99 17.27 -6.25
N ASN A 464 -10.90 17.46 -5.50
CA ASN A 464 -10.36 18.76 -5.13
C ASN A 464 -9.09 18.98 -5.92
N GLY A 465 -9.15 19.77 -6.98
CA GLY A 465 -8.08 19.87 -7.97
C GLY A 465 -6.76 20.38 -7.42
N MET A 466 -6.82 21.41 -6.56
CA MET A 466 -5.66 21.99 -5.86
C MET A 466 -6.09 22.37 -4.44
N SER A 467 -5.66 21.59 -3.45
CA SER A 467 -6.05 21.84 -2.07
C SER A 467 -5.39 23.08 -1.50
N GLY A 468 -6.20 24.01 -0.95
CA GLY A 468 -5.71 25.16 -0.18
C GLY A 468 -5.10 26.30 -0.99
N TYR A 469 -5.13 26.25 -2.33
CA TYR A 469 -4.59 27.30 -3.21
C TYR A 469 -5.53 27.65 -4.36
N ASN A 470 -5.19 28.69 -5.14
CA ASN A 470 -6.04 29.31 -6.16
C ASN A 470 -6.72 28.28 -7.08
N TYR A 471 -8.02 28.42 -7.16
CA TYR A 471 -8.87 27.52 -7.93
C TYR A 471 -8.70 27.73 -9.44
N ALA A 472 -8.69 26.63 -10.19
CA ALA A 472 -9.09 26.70 -11.57
C ALA A 472 -10.57 27.13 -11.64
N PRO A 473 -10.92 28.18 -12.41
CA PRO A 473 -12.30 28.61 -12.53
C PRO A 473 -13.20 27.46 -12.99
N GLY A 474 -14.26 27.16 -12.26
CA GLY A 474 -15.32 26.24 -12.69
C GLY A 474 -15.36 24.86 -12.01
N TYR A 475 -14.55 24.59 -10.97
CA TYR A 475 -14.60 23.30 -10.23
C TYR A 475 -14.77 23.50 -8.72
#